data_b4cabc45161ce038464241c740c78732
#
_entry.id   b4cabc45161ce038464241c740c78732
#
_cell.length_a   1.000
_cell.length_b   1.000
_cell.length_c   1.000
_cell.angle_alpha   90.00
_cell.angle_beta   90.00
_cell.angle_gamma   90.00
#
_symmetry.space_group_name_H-M   'P 1'
#
loop_
_entity.id
_entity.type
_entity.pdbx_description
1 polymer ?
#
loop_
_entity_poly.entity_id
_entity_poly.type
_entity_poly.pdbx_seq_one_letter_code
_entity_poly.pdbx_strand_id
1 'polypeptide(L)'
;MLAFPVFFPENQTAVEKYGSKFGTSSKTTVFNGPFVQKGWAGANLSWKMVKNKNYWNKSAVKLAQINFMVEKSPSTAYNLYQDGKLDTAILSAQAAKNLRKQAGYVIRKNNGTTYMQFNTKLAKFKSTKLRQAVSMALDRKALAKTLGGGFTGATTFTAADMTKVDGQDFTQLAQDKTTKQITSYHKTLAQKTFKEALKDLQLKKLSFTLLTADDDSSKAIGEYIQSALETAFGKQVSVKVQSLPTKSQFAKMDSGNFEACVSGWNADFADPISFLDCMTSTNGYNSGKWSNKQYDQLIAKSKTVTSSSQRMQLLAKAENILMTDQGVTPLVQSGSAWMLNTKVKGLIYNGSYYFEYAYLQ
;
A
#
# COMPACT_ATOMS: atom_id res chain seq x y z
N MET A 1 -14.64 -11.75 7.47
CA MET A 1 -14.15 -12.35 6.22
C MET A 1 -15.26 -12.47 5.16
N LEU A 2 -16.42 -13.09 5.45
CA LEU A 2 -17.51 -13.25 4.45
C LEU A 2 -18.14 -11.93 3.94
N ALA A 3 -17.92 -10.80 4.63
CA ALA A 3 -18.34 -9.48 4.14
C ALA A 3 -17.39 -8.88 3.09
N PHE A 4 -16.27 -9.54 2.79
CA PHE A 4 -15.35 -9.07 1.76
C PHE A 4 -15.91 -9.40 0.36
N PRO A 5 -15.87 -8.45 -0.61
CA PRO A 5 -16.58 -8.59 -1.88
C PRO A 5 -16.28 -9.87 -2.68
N VAL A 6 -15.08 -10.44 -2.55
CA VAL A 6 -14.70 -11.68 -3.24
C VAL A 6 -15.54 -12.90 -2.81
N PHE A 7 -16.20 -12.83 -1.63
CA PHE A 7 -17.07 -13.89 -1.11
C PHE A 7 -18.56 -13.63 -1.37
N PHE A 8 -18.91 -12.55 -2.07
CA PHE A 8 -20.31 -12.27 -2.35
C PHE A 8 -20.88 -13.31 -3.33
N PRO A 9 -22.12 -13.77 -3.10
CA PRO A 9 -22.77 -14.69 -4.02
C PRO A 9 -22.89 -14.08 -5.43
N GLU A 10 -22.53 -14.85 -6.43
CA GLU A 10 -22.70 -14.48 -7.83
C GLU A 10 -23.99 -15.08 -8.40
N ASN A 11 -24.52 -14.47 -9.45
CA ASN A 11 -25.70 -14.99 -10.13
C ASN A 11 -25.32 -16.21 -10.98
N GLN A 12 -25.74 -17.40 -10.55
CA GLN A 12 -25.41 -18.67 -11.18
C GLN A 12 -25.75 -18.67 -12.67
N THR A 13 -26.97 -18.25 -13.05
CA THR A 13 -27.39 -18.21 -14.46
C THR A 13 -26.48 -17.31 -15.31
N ALA A 14 -26.02 -16.19 -14.77
CA ALA A 14 -25.11 -15.31 -15.49
C ALA A 14 -23.70 -15.91 -15.61
N VAL A 15 -23.19 -16.54 -14.54
CA VAL A 15 -21.89 -17.22 -14.56
C VAL A 15 -21.90 -18.34 -15.59
N GLU A 16 -22.91 -19.19 -15.60
CA GLU A 16 -23.07 -20.29 -16.57
C GLU A 16 -23.21 -19.75 -18.00
N LYS A 17 -24.00 -18.68 -18.20
CA LYS A 17 -24.24 -18.11 -19.53
C LYS A 17 -22.98 -17.46 -20.12
N TYR A 18 -22.23 -16.75 -19.33
CA TYR A 18 -21.09 -15.95 -19.81
C TYR A 18 -19.74 -16.64 -19.65
N GLY A 19 -19.64 -17.66 -18.77
CA GLY A 19 -18.40 -18.38 -18.49
C GLY A 19 -17.23 -17.45 -18.20
N SER A 20 -16.11 -17.60 -18.87
CA SER A 20 -14.91 -16.77 -18.72
C SER A 20 -15.10 -15.28 -19.08
N LYS A 21 -16.21 -14.92 -19.71
CA LYS A 21 -16.57 -13.53 -20.03
C LYS A 21 -17.39 -12.87 -18.90
N PHE A 22 -17.85 -13.62 -17.90
CA PHE A 22 -18.56 -13.04 -16.76
C PHE A 22 -17.69 -11.96 -16.08
N GLY A 23 -18.26 -10.80 -15.76
CA GLY A 23 -17.54 -9.71 -15.11
C GLY A 23 -16.57 -8.91 -15.98
N THR A 24 -16.36 -9.27 -17.26
CA THR A 24 -15.36 -8.58 -18.12
C THR A 24 -15.89 -7.35 -18.84
N SER A 25 -17.19 -7.08 -18.75
CA SER A 25 -17.82 -5.86 -19.30
C SER A 25 -19.17 -5.61 -18.62
N SER A 26 -19.71 -4.40 -18.79
CA SER A 26 -21.06 -4.06 -18.32
C SER A 26 -22.16 -4.96 -18.91
N LYS A 27 -21.93 -5.59 -20.07
CA LYS A 27 -22.90 -6.47 -20.73
C LYS A 27 -22.89 -7.89 -20.17
N THR A 28 -21.81 -8.29 -19.56
CA THR A 28 -21.61 -9.65 -19.04
C THR A 28 -21.58 -9.71 -17.51
N THR A 29 -22.03 -8.62 -16.86
CA THR A 29 -22.11 -8.49 -15.40
C THR A 29 -23.55 -8.30 -14.97
N VAL A 30 -23.95 -8.90 -13.85
CA VAL A 30 -25.24 -8.68 -13.18
C VAL A 30 -25.00 -7.85 -11.93
N PHE A 31 -25.90 -6.89 -11.66
CA PHE A 31 -25.75 -5.91 -10.60
C PHE A 31 -26.92 -5.98 -9.62
N ASN A 32 -26.63 -6.17 -8.34
CA ASN A 32 -27.61 -6.13 -7.25
C ASN A 32 -27.39 -4.95 -6.28
N GLY A 33 -26.34 -4.14 -6.50
CA GLY A 33 -26.01 -2.96 -5.71
C GLY A 33 -26.84 -1.71 -6.07
N PRO A 34 -26.54 -0.55 -5.44
CA PRO A 34 -27.27 0.72 -5.62
C PRO A 34 -27.21 1.28 -7.04
N PHE A 35 -26.21 0.88 -7.82
CA PHE A 35 -26.00 1.32 -9.19
C PHE A 35 -25.73 0.16 -10.14
N VAL A 36 -26.06 0.37 -11.41
CA VAL A 36 -25.76 -0.52 -12.54
C VAL A 36 -24.70 0.15 -13.41
N GLN A 37 -23.60 -0.53 -13.65
CA GLN A 37 -22.54 -0.03 -14.55
C GLN A 37 -22.99 -0.14 -16.01
N LYS A 38 -22.74 0.92 -16.77
CA LYS A 38 -23.06 1.01 -18.20
C LYS A 38 -21.86 1.52 -18.99
N GLY A 39 -21.66 0.96 -20.17
CA GLY A 39 -20.66 1.46 -21.12
C GLY A 39 -19.23 1.02 -20.85
N TRP A 40 -18.98 0.18 -19.86
CA TRP A 40 -17.64 -0.38 -19.65
C TRP A 40 -17.46 -1.64 -20.48
N ALA A 41 -16.37 -1.68 -21.24
CA ALA A 41 -16.00 -2.76 -22.16
C ALA A 41 -14.65 -3.39 -21.84
N GLY A 42 -14.18 -3.26 -20.61
CA GLY A 42 -12.94 -3.85 -20.11
C GLY A 42 -11.70 -2.95 -20.20
N ALA A 43 -11.59 -2.10 -21.23
CA ALA A 43 -10.39 -1.28 -21.46
C ALA A 43 -10.68 0.20 -21.82
N ASN A 44 -11.93 0.59 -21.96
CA ASN A 44 -12.27 1.99 -22.26
C ASN A 44 -12.04 2.92 -21.06
N LEU A 45 -11.73 4.18 -21.35
CA LEU A 45 -11.32 5.18 -20.35
C LEU A 45 -12.49 5.93 -19.72
N SER A 46 -13.74 5.60 -20.08
CA SER A 46 -14.92 6.24 -19.48
C SER A 46 -16.10 5.27 -19.45
N TRP A 47 -16.88 5.37 -18.37
CA TRP A 47 -18.14 4.64 -18.20
C TRP A 47 -19.02 5.38 -17.21
N LYS A 48 -20.22 4.87 -16.98
CA LYS A 48 -21.14 5.42 -16.01
C LYS A 48 -21.77 4.36 -15.13
N MET A 49 -22.14 4.76 -13.93
CA MET A 49 -23.04 4.04 -13.04
C MET A 49 -24.39 4.74 -13.03
N VAL A 50 -25.47 4.02 -13.25
CA VAL A 50 -26.85 4.55 -13.27
C VAL A 50 -27.60 3.93 -12.09
N LYS A 51 -28.43 4.72 -11.40
CA LYS A 51 -29.25 4.25 -10.27
C LYS A 51 -29.96 2.93 -10.60
N ASN A 52 -29.81 1.93 -9.75
CA ASN A 52 -30.45 0.64 -9.89
C ASN A 52 -31.91 0.71 -9.36
N LYS A 53 -32.89 0.64 -10.25
CA LYS A 53 -34.32 0.67 -9.88
C LYS A 53 -34.77 -0.53 -9.07
N ASN A 54 -34.00 -1.64 -9.12
CA ASN A 54 -34.29 -2.90 -8.44
C ASN A 54 -33.52 -3.04 -7.11
N TYR A 55 -32.70 -2.04 -6.74
CA TYR A 55 -31.97 -2.08 -5.48
C TYR A 55 -32.93 -2.06 -4.28
N TRP A 56 -32.70 -2.91 -3.30
CA TRP A 56 -33.58 -3.05 -2.15
C TRP A 56 -33.74 -1.73 -1.36
N ASN A 57 -32.68 -0.94 -1.23
CA ASN A 57 -32.67 0.35 -0.55
C ASN A 57 -32.60 1.54 -1.53
N LYS A 58 -33.32 1.44 -2.65
CA LYS A 58 -33.30 2.46 -3.72
C LYS A 58 -33.76 3.87 -3.26
N SER A 59 -34.51 3.96 -2.19
CA SER A 59 -34.95 5.24 -1.61
C SER A 59 -33.79 6.05 -1.02
N ALA A 60 -32.75 5.41 -0.50
CA ALA A 60 -31.55 6.05 0.01
C ALA A 60 -30.66 6.62 -1.12
N VAL A 61 -30.75 6.06 -2.33
CA VAL A 61 -29.90 6.46 -3.46
C VAL A 61 -30.44 7.74 -4.09
N LYS A 62 -29.72 8.84 -3.93
CA LYS A 62 -30.11 10.18 -4.40
C LYS A 62 -29.59 10.50 -5.81
N LEU A 63 -28.37 10.05 -6.14
CA LEU A 63 -27.78 10.30 -7.45
C LEU A 63 -28.45 9.44 -8.53
N ALA A 64 -28.83 10.06 -9.64
CA ALA A 64 -29.36 9.35 -10.81
C ALA A 64 -28.26 8.64 -11.59
N GLN A 65 -27.07 9.26 -11.67
CA GLN A 65 -25.94 8.78 -12.45
C GLN A 65 -24.62 9.29 -11.85
N ILE A 66 -23.56 8.49 -12.02
CA ILE A 66 -22.17 8.82 -11.72
C ILE A 66 -21.36 8.54 -12.98
N ASN A 67 -20.61 9.54 -13.46
CA ASN A 67 -19.71 9.38 -14.59
C ASN A 67 -18.30 9.11 -14.10
N PHE A 68 -17.63 8.12 -14.69
CA PHE A 68 -16.24 7.78 -14.43
C PHE A 68 -15.38 8.13 -15.64
N MET A 69 -14.23 8.70 -15.37
CA MET A 69 -13.19 8.98 -16.34
C MET A 69 -11.83 8.51 -15.76
N VAL A 70 -11.09 7.78 -16.55
CA VAL A 70 -9.71 7.39 -16.24
C VAL A 70 -8.79 8.49 -16.74
N GLU A 71 -8.18 9.22 -15.81
CA GLU A 71 -7.17 10.24 -16.12
C GLU A 71 -5.85 9.85 -15.43
N LYS A 72 -4.80 9.74 -16.23
CA LYS A 72 -3.47 9.30 -15.76
C LYS A 72 -2.62 10.46 -15.22
N SER A 73 -2.91 11.68 -15.66
CA SER A 73 -2.21 12.89 -15.24
C SER A 73 -2.98 13.62 -14.14
N PRO A 74 -2.45 13.70 -12.90
CA PRO A 74 -3.08 14.48 -11.84
C PRO A 74 -3.26 15.96 -12.19
N SER A 75 -2.37 16.52 -13.01
CA SER A 75 -2.48 17.92 -13.46
C SER A 75 -3.67 18.10 -14.42
N THR A 76 -3.85 17.18 -15.38
CA THR A 76 -5.02 17.18 -16.27
C THR A 76 -6.31 16.96 -15.49
N ALA A 77 -6.33 16.02 -14.54
CA ALA A 77 -7.49 15.78 -13.68
C ALA A 77 -7.88 17.03 -12.88
N TYR A 78 -6.90 17.76 -12.35
CA TYR A 78 -7.16 19.00 -11.62
C TYR A 78 -7.68 20.12 -12.53
N ASN A 79 -7.16 20.27 -13.74
CA ASN A 79 -7.69 21.23 -14.71
C ASN A 79 -9.16 20.94 -15.07
N LEU A 80 -9.50 19.67 -15.31
CA LEU A 80 -10.89 19.25 -15.55
C LEU A 80 -11.80 19.51 -14.34
N TYR A 81 -11.28 19.38 -13.12
CA TYR A 81 -12.00 19.76 -11.90
C TYR A 81 -12.25 21.28 -11.83
N GLN A 82 -11.24 22.10 -12.14
CA GLN A 82 -11.39 23.57 -12.19
C GLN A 82 -12.39 24.02 -13.25
N ASP A 83 -12.45 23.34 -14.40
CA ASP A 83 -13.42 23.56 -15.47
C ASP A 83 -14.84 23.06 -15.11
N GLY A 84 -15.04 22.46 -13.92
CA GLY A 84 -16.34 21.90 -13.52
C GLY A 84 -16.72 20.62 -14.26
N LYS A 85 -15.78 19.98 -14.97
CA LYS A 85 -16.01 18.73 -15.71
C LYS A 85 -15.84 17.49 -14.82
N LEU A 86 -15.17 17.62 -13.67
CA LEU A 86 -15.01 16.60 -12.64
C LEU A 86 -15.44 17.16 -11.28
N ASP A 87 -16.16 16.35 -10.51
CA ASP A 87 -16.51 16.66 -9.11
C ASP A 87 -15.41 16.24 -8.13
N THR A 88 -14.45 15.43 -8.55
CA THR A 88 -13.30 15.06 -7.74
C THR A 88 -12.10 14.79 -8.62
N ALA A 89 -10.93 15.24 -8.16
CA ALA A 89 -9.65 15.02 -8.85
C ALA A 89 -8.53 14.73 -7.87
N ILE A 90 -7.68 13.76 -8.20
CA ILE A 90 -6.44 13.53 -7.49
C ILE A 90 -5.46 14.68 -7.76
N LEU A 91 -4.66 15.04 -6.77
CA LEU A 91 -3.68 16.12 -6.87
C LEU A 91 -2.27 15.58 -7.01
N SER A 92 -1.45 16.23 -7.83
CA SER A 92 0.00 16.04 -7.80
C SER A 92 0.58 16.50 -6.45
N ALA A 93 1.78 16.03 -6.09
CA ALA A 93 2.46 16.43 -4.86
C ALA A 93 2.57 17.96 -4.70
N GLN A 94 2.87 18.68 -5.80
CA GLN A 94 2.98 20.14 -5.79
C GLN A 94 1.63 20.81 -5.61
N ALA A 95 0.59 20.36 -6.33
CA ALA A 95 -0.76 20.88 -6.19
C ALA A 95 -1.29 20.64 -4.76
N ALA A 96 -1.06 19.47 -4.19
CA ALA A 96 -1.44 19.14 -2.82
C ALA A 96 -0.82 20.08 -1.77
N LYS A 97 0.44 20.51 -1.96
CA LYS A 97 1.07 21.51 -1.08
C LYS A 97 0.40 22.89 -1.19
N ASN A 98 0.09 23.32 -2.40
CA ASN A 98 -0.44 24.64 -2.68
C ASN A 98 -1.91 24.76 -2.25
N LEU A 99 -2.68 23.70 -2.40
CA LEU A 99 -4.15 23.70 -2.25
C LEU A 99 -4.63 23.25 -0.87
N ARG A 100 -3.74 22.88 0.05
CA ARG A 100 -4.08 22.27 1.35
C ARG A 100 -5.05 23.08 2.24
N LYS A 101 -5.18 24.38 1.98
CA LYS A 101 -6.10 25.28 2.71
C LYS A 101 -7.38 25.59 1.95
N GLN A 102 -7.52 25.09 0.73
CA GLN A 102 -8.70 25.35 -0.09
C GLN A 102 -9.89 24.49 0.32
N ALA A 103 -11.09 25.07 0.22
CA ALA A 103 -12.33 24.31 0.41
C ALA A 103 -12.39 23.15 -0.60
N GLY A 104 -12.79 21.98 -0.12
CA GLY A 104 -12.80 20.76 -0.93
C GLY A 104 -11.48 19.97 -0.94
N TYR A 105 -10.39 20.49 -0.33
CA TYR A 105 -9.18 19.69 -0.15
C TYR A 105 -9.41 18.57 0.86
N VAL A 106 -9.17 17.34 0.46
CA VAL A 106 -9.30 16.16 1.33
C VAL A 106 -8.07 15.26 1.20
N ILE A 107 -7.62 14.70 2.32
CA ILE A 107 -6.63 13.62 2.36
C ILE A 107 -7.39 12.30 2.48
N ARG A 108 -7.07 11.37 1.61
CA ARG A 108 -7.56 9.99 1.65
C ARG A 108 -6.41 9.09 2.04
N LYS A 109 -6.49 8.52 3.24
CA LYS A 109 -5.55 7.51 3.68
C LYS A 109 -5.96 6.20 3.05
N ASN A 110 -5.02 5.55 2.40
CA ASN A 110 -5.16 4.16 2.00
C ASN A 110 -4.61 3.31 3.15
N ASN A 111 -5.28 2.21 3.48
CA ASN A 111 -4.77 1.26 4.47
C ASN A 111 -3.62 0.45 3.85
N GLY A 112 -2.59 1.13 3.39
CA GLY A 112 -1.50 0.56 2.63
C GLY A 112 -0.14 1.07 3.08
N THR A 113 0.86 0.20 2.98
CA THR A 113 2.26 0.51 3.27
C THR A 113 3.12 0.20 2.06
N THR A 114 3.90 1.19 1.63
CA THR A 114 5.00 1.01 0.69
C THR A 114 6.25 0.63 1.47
N TYR A 115 6.95 -0.38 1.02
CA TYR A 115 8.11 -0.96 1.70
C TYR A 115 9.19 -1.35 0.71
N MET A 116 10.43 -1.47 1.20
CA MET A 116 11.51 -2.11 0.48
C MET A 116 11.65 -3.55 0.98
N GLN A 117 11.88 -4.48 0.06
CA GLN A 117 12.11 -5.89 0.35
C GLN A 117 13.43 -6.33 -0.29
N PHE A 118 14.22 -7.09 0.45
CA PHE A 118 15.45 -7.72 -0.04
C PHE A 118 15.20 -9.16 -0.43
N ASN A 119 15.87 -9.64 -1.46
CA ASN A 119 15.93 -11.07 -1.77
C ASN A 119 16.91 -11.75 -0.81
N THR A 120 16.38 -12.34 0.27
CA THR A 120 17.18 -13.00 1.32
C THR A 120 17.80 -14.33 0.89
N LYS A 121 17.52 -14.84 -0.32
CA LYS A 121 18.26 -15.95 -0.90
C LYS A 121 19.68 -15.56 -1.27
N LEU A 122 19.94 -14.28 -1.53
CA LEU A 122 21.26 -13.75 -1.81
C LEU A 122 22.08 -13.62 -0.51
N ALA A 123 23.29 -14.15 -0.48
CA ALA A 123 24.12 -14.23 0.72
C ALA A 123 24.27 -12.89 1.46
N LYS A 124 24.51 -11.81 0.71
CA LYS A 124 24.63 -10.45 1.27
C LYS A 124 23.38 -9.99 2.04
N PHE A 125 22.20 -10.36 1.60
CA PHE A 125 20.93 -9.94 2.21
C PHE A 125 20.39 -10.91 3.27
N LYS A 126 21.07 -12.02 3.54
CA LYS A 126 20.82 -12.86 4.74
C LYS A 126 21.18 -12.13 6.02
N SER A 127 22.13 -11.18 5.97
CA SER A 127 22.56 -10.42 7.14
C SER A 127 21.45 -9.48 7.65
N THR A 128 20.89 -9.77 8.80
CA THR A 128 19.93 -8.91 9.51
C THR A 128 20.54 -7.56 9.84
N LYS A 129 21.81 -7.53 10.30
CA LYS A 129 22.55 -6.28 10.56
C LYS A 129 22.59 -5.38 9.33
N LEU A 130 22.82 -5.95 8.14
CA LEU A 130 22.84 -5.17 6.90
C LEU A 130 21.49 -4.53 6.62
N ARG A 131 20.40 -5.30 6.73
CA ARG A 131 19.04 -4.80 6.51
C ARG A 131 18.65 -3.74 7.55
N GLN A 132 19.03 -3.94 8.82
CA GLN A 132 18.84 -2.96 9.89
C GLN A 132 19.60 -1.65 9.62
N ALA A 133 20.86 -1.74 9.18
CA ALA A 133 21.66 -0.56 8.84
C ALA A 133 21.00 0.25 7.72
N VAL A 134 20.52 -0.42 6.66
CA VAL A 134 19.78 0.23 5.59
C VAL A 134 18.51 0.90 6.13
N SER A 135 17.74 0.23 6.97
CA SER A 135 16.52 0.79 7.56
C SER A 135 16.79 2.06 8.36
N MET A 136 17.82 2.06 9.21
CA MET A 136 18.20 3.21 10.02
C MET A 136 18.79 4.38 9.22
N ALA A 137 19.26 4.14 7.99
CA ALA A 137 19.75 5.20 7.10
C ALA A 137 18.65 5.98 6.38
N LEU A 138 17.39 5.51 6.44
CA LEU A 138 16.27 6.09 5.71
C LEU A 138 15.43 7.02 6.61
N ASP A 139 15.40 8.31 6.30
CA ASP A 139 14.49 9.27 6.94
C ASP A 139 13.11 9.22 6.28
N ARG A 140 12.23 8.44 6.88
CA ARG A 140 10.87 8.21 6.40
C ARG A 140 10.00 9.46 6.41
N LYS A 141 10.28 10.41 7.35
CA LYS A 141 9.57 11.69 7.40
C LYS A 141 9.99 12.59 6.25
N ALA A 142 11.28 12.63 5.94
CA ALA A 142 11.79 13.37 4.78
C ALA A 142 11.25 12.78 3.47
N LEU A 143 11.25 11.45 3.32
CA LEU A 143 10.65 10.78 2.17
C LEU A 143 9.17 11.13 2.00
N ALA A 144 8.38 11.01 3.05
CA ALA A 144 6.95 11.34 3.01
C ALA A 144 6.72 12.82 2.64
N LYS A 145 7.57 13.73 3.16
CA LYS A 145 7.52 15.16 2.80
C LYS A 145 7.85 15.40 1.32
N THR A 146 8.79 14.65 0.76
CA THR A 146 9.15 14.72 -0.67
C THR A 146 7.98 14.27 -1.54
N LEU A 147 7.37 13.14 -1.20
CA LEU A 147 6.23 12.59 -1.93
C LEU A 147 4.98 13.49 -1.80
N GLY A 148 4.77 14.16 -0.66
CA GLY A 148 3.58 14.99 -0.44
C GLY A 148 2.29 14.19 -0.43
N GLY A 149 1.19 14.80 -0.88
CA GLY A 149 -0.06 14.10 -1.22
C GLY A 149 -0.73 13.26 -0.12
N GLY A 150 -0.35 13.45 1.17
CA GLY A 150 -0.92 12.67 2.28
C GLY A 150 -0.10 11.43 2.66
N PHE A 151 1.05 11.22 2.03
CA PHE A 151 2.00 10.20 2.50
C PHE A 151 2.50 10.52 3.91
N THR A 152 2.65 9.49 4.74
CA THR A 152 3.26 9.59 6.07
C THR A 152 4.37 8.54 6.22
N GLY A 153 5.39 8.83 7.02
CA GLY A 153 6.46 7.86 7.27
C GLY A 153 5.94 6.61 7.98
N ALA A 154 6.30 5.43 7.48
CA ALA A 154 5.90 4.15 8.04
C ALA A 154 7.03 3.51 8.85
N THR A 155 6.73 3.07 10.07
CA THR A 155 7.65 2.36 10.96
C THR A 155 7.21 0.91 11.23
N THR A 156 6.06 0.52 10.69
CA THR A 156 5.48 -0.82 10.73
C THR A 156 5.08 -1.26 9.33
N PHE A 157 5.01 -2.57 9.10
CA PHE A 157 4.46 -3.12 7.86
C PHE A 157 2.93 -2.97 7.84
N THR A 158 2.27 -3.27 8.97
CA THR A 158 0.85 -2.98 9.15
C THR A 158 0.60 -1.48 9.10
N ALA A 159 -0.43 -1.04 8.37
CA ALA A 159 -0.81 0.36 8.27
C ALA A 159 -1.34 0.90 9.60
N ALA A 160 -0.95 2.13 9.98
CA ALA A 160 -1.49 2.82 11.14
C ALA A 160 -2.93 3.30 10.89
N ASP A 161 -3.64 3.59 11.97
CA ASP A 161 -5.03 4.05 12.01
C ASP A 161 -6.04 3.03 11.45
N MET A 162 -5.60 1.81 11.12
CA MET A 162 -6.44 0.76 10.54
C MET A 162 -7.16 -0.07 11.60
N THR A 163 -6.45 -0.45 12.66
CA THR A 163 -6.96 -1.35 13.71
C THR A 163 -6.61 -0.80 15.08
N LYS A 164 -7.60 -0.74 15.97
CA LYS A 164 -7.41 -0.37 17.38
C LYS A 164 -7.58 -1.57 18.29
N VAL A 165 -6.74 -1.63 19.33
CA VAL A 165 -6.79 -2.62 20.42
C VAL A 165 -6.89 -1.85 21.70
N ASP A 166 -7.99 -2.00 22.43
CA ASP A 166 -8.29 -1.27 23.69
C ASP A 166 -8.10 0.26 23.55
N GLY A 167 -8.55 0.81 22.40
CA GLY A 167 -8.45 2.23 22.08
C GLY A 167 -7.10 2.68 21.53
N GLN A 168 -6.06 1.88 21.62
CA GLN A 168 -4.72 2.15 21.10
C GLN A 168 -4.55 1.61 19.67
N ASP A 169 -3.84 2.34 18.82
CA ASP A 169 -3.51 1.86 17.49
C ASP A 169 -2.60 0.61 17.56
N PHE A 170 -2.91 -0.40 16.75
CA PHE A 170 -2.15 -1.65 16.70
C PHE A 170 -0.65 -1.42 16.47
N THR A 171 -0.28 -0.45 15.65
CA THR A 171 1.13 -0.18 15.34
C THR A 171 1.93 0.28 16.56
N GLN A 172 1.26 0.88 17.56
CA GLN A 172 1.91 1.26 18.82
C GLN A 172 2.16 0.05 19.71
N LEU A 173 1.22 -0.92 19.72
CA LEU A 173 1.36 -2.18 20.43
C LEU A 173 2.47 -3.05 19.83
N ALA A 174 2.64 -3.00 18.51
CA ALA A 174 3.55 -3.83 17.74
C ALA A 174 5.02 -3.37 17.77
N GLN A 175 5.33 -2.26 18.45
CA GLN A 175 6.70 -1.70 18.47
C GLN A 175 7.27 -1.60 19.87
N ASP A 176 8.34 -2.34 20.14
CA ASP A 176 9.18 -2.15 21.33
C ASP A 176 10.28 -1.10 21.11
N LYS A 177 11.15 -0.93 22.11
CA LYS A 177 12.27 0.02 22.04
C LYS A 177 13.25 -0.31 20.90
N THR A 178 13.50 -1.59 20.66
CA THR A 178 14.45 -2.06 19.65
C THR A 178 13.91 -1.81 18.24
N THR A 179 12.66 -2.18 17.99
CA THR A 179 12.04 -1.95 16.69
C THR A 179 11.89 -0.47 16.37
N LYS A 180 11.51 0.35 17.37
CA LYS A 180 11.48 1.82 17.22
C LYS A 180 12.83 2.40 16.83
N GLN A 181 13.94 1.89 17.40
CA GLN A 181 15.28 2.31 17.03
C GLN A 181 15.63 1.93 15.60
N ILE A 182 15.38 0.67 15.21
CA ILE A 182 15.71 0.13 13.89
C ILE A 182 14.89 0.80 12.77
N THR A 183 13.63 1.15 13.04
CA THR A 183 12.74 1.75 12.05
C THR A 183 12.77 3.28 12.05
N SER A 184 13.56 3.90 12.93
CA SER A 184 13.79 5.35 12.97
C SER A 184 15.10 5.72 12.28
N TYR A 185 15.17 6.96 11.80
CA TYR A 185 16.39 7.50 11.19
C TYR A 185 17.48 7.75 12.24
N HIS A 186 18.59 7.02 12.12
CA HIS A 186 19.76 7.13 13.00
C HIS A 186 21.07 6.99 12.21
N LYS A 187 21.47 8.04 11.50
CA LYS A 187 22.63 8.01 10.58
C LYS A 187 23.90 7.42 11.22
N THR A 188 24.29 7.88 12.39
CA THR A 188 25.53 7.41 13.06
C THR A 188 25.45 5.93 13.42
N LEU A 189 24.31 5.47 13.95
CA LEU A 189 24.12 4.05 14.28
C LEU A 189 24.05 3.20 13.02
N ALA A 190 23.37 3.70 11.97
CA ALA A 190 23.33 3.05 10.65
C ALA A 190 24.74 2.83 10.10
N GLN A 191 25.60 3.85 10.14
CA GLN A 191 26.99 3.76 9.68
C GLN A 191 27.83 2.74 10.47
N LYS A 192 27.68 2.73 11.79
CA LYS A 192 28.36 1.74 12.66
C LYS A 192 27.91 0.32 12.30
N THR A 193 26.58 0.09 12.30
CA THR A 193 26.00 -1.22 12.02
C THR A 193 26.34 -1.69 10.60
N PHE A 194 26.38 -0.79 9.62
CA PHE A 194 26.75 -1.09 8.23
C PHE A 194 28.20 -1.57 8.12
N LYS A 195 29.14 -0.89 8.77
CA LYS A 195 30.55 -1.30 8.81
C LYS A 195 30.73 -2.67 9.45
N GLU A 196 30.02 -2.95 10.56
CA GLU A 196 30.02 -4.26 11.19
C GLU A 196 29.43 -5.32 10.25
N ALA A 197 28.33 -5.04 9.58
CA ALA A 197 27.72 -5.95 8.62
C ALA A 197 28.65 -6.27 7.42
N LEU A 198 29.33 -5.27 6.87
CA LEU A 198 30.33 -5.50 5.80
C LEU A 198 31.48 -6.37 6.27
N LYS A 199 31.96 -6.16 7.49
CA LYS A 199 33.04 -6.98 8.10
C LYS A 199 32.58 -8.43 8.24
N ASP A 200 31.39 -8.65 8.82
CA ASP A 200 30.83 -9.99 9.02
C ASP A 200 30.62 -10.73 7.67
N LEU A 201 30.27 -9.99 6.63
CA LEU A 201 30.06 -10.49 5.27
C LEU A 201 31.37 -10.58 4.43
N GLN A 202 32.50 -10.12 4.96
CA GLN A 202 33.78 -10.01 4.25
C GLN A 202 33.67 -9.20 2.96
N LEU A 203 32.82 -8.17 2.93
CA LEU A 203 32.61 -7.27 1.81
C LEU A 203 33.32 -5.94 2.02
N LYS A 204 33.98 -5.44 0.95
CA LYS A 204 34.54 -4.08 0.93
C LYS A 204 33.47 -3.01 0.58
N LYS A 205 32.47 -3.42 -0.21
CA LYS A 205 31.41 -2.57 -0.74
C LYS A 205 30.14 -3.37 -0.93
N LEU A 206 28.98 -2.76 -0.64
CA LEU A 206 27.67 -3.26 -1.01
C LEU A 206 27.25 -2.63 -2.35
N SER A 207 27.00 -3.45 -3.36
CA SER A 207 26.39 -3.00 -4.62
C SER A 207 25.13 -3.83 -4.88
N PHE A 208 24.04 -3.16 -5.30
CA PHE A 208 22.81 -3.86 -5.68
C PHE A 208 21.91 -3.01 -6.56
N THR A 209 21.04 -3.72 -7.29
CA THR A 209 19.96 -3.12 -8.07
C THR A 209 18.69 -3.03 -7.22
N LEU A 210 18.11 -1.83 -7.16
CA LEU A 210 16.81 -1.58 -6.54
C LEU A 210 15.74 -1.51 -7.63
N LEU A 211 14.86 -2.48 -7.65
CA LEU A 211 13.76 -2.58 -8.60
C LEU A 211 12.57 -1.74 -8.12
N THR A 212 12.01 -0.91 -9.00
CA THR A 212 10.82 -0.08 -8.75
C THR A 212 9.80 -0.22 -9.88
N ALA A 213 8.55 0.17 -9.64
CA ALA A 213 7.62 0.47 -10.73
C ALA A 213 8.03 1.76 -11.46
N ASP A 214 7.48 1.99 -12.65
CA ASP A 214 7.81 3.13 -13.52
C ASP A 214 6.90 4.35 -13.34
N ASP A 215 5.99 4.31 -12.33
CA ASP A 215 5.23 5.49 -11.93
C ASP A 215 6.09 6.51 -11.17
N ASP A 216 5.64 7.78 -11.17
CA ASP A 216 6.39 8.90 -10.59
C ASP A 216 6.73 8.72 -9.12
N SER A 217 5.78 8.19 -8.32
CA SER A 217 5.98 7.98 -6.89
C SER A 217 7.02 6.90 -6.64
N SER A 218 6.95 5.79 -7.35
CA SER A 218 7.89 4.67 -7.23
C SER A 218 9.30 5.06 -7.66
N LYS A 219 9.43 5.85 -8.74
CA LYS A 219 10.72 6.43 -9.15
C LYS A 219 11.30 7.33 -8.07
N ALA A 220 10.50 8.27 -7.55
CA ALA A 220 10.94 9.19 -6.49
C ALA A 220 11.37 8.45 -5.23
N ILE A 221 10.69 7.35 -4.85
CA ILE A 221 11.10 6.50 -3.73
C ILE A 221 12.44 5.82 -4.03
N GLY A 222 12.62 5.27 -5.22
CA GLY A 222 13.88 4.62 -5.62
C GLY A 222 15.07 5.57 -5.58
N GLU A 223 14.92 6.75 -6.16
CA GLU A 223 15.94 7.82 -6.17
C GLU A 223 16.25 8.32 -4.75
N TYR A 224 15.22 8.47 -3.91
CA TYR A 224 15.41 8.84 -2.51
C TYR A 224 16.24 7.79 -1.76
N ILE A 225 15.92 6.49 -1.91
CA ILE A 225 16.65 5.40 -1.26
C ILE A 225 18.11 5.39 -1.73
N GLN A 226 18.35 5.50 -3.03
CA GLN A 226 19.70 5.59 -3.59
C GLN A 226 20.48 6.73 -2.95
N SER A 227 19.94 7.94 -3.02
CA SER A 227 20.58 9.14 -2.47
C SER A 227 20.84 9.04 -0.97
N ALA A 228 19.86 8.54 -0.20
CA ALA A 228 19.97 8.40 1.25
C ALA A 228 21.07 7.41 1.65
N LEU A 229 21.12 6.25 0.99
CA LEU A 229 22.13 5.23 1.28
C LEU A 229 23.54 5.69 0.85
N GLU A 230 23.69 6.29 -0.32
CA GLU A 230 24.96 6.80 -0.81
C GLU A 230 25.46 7.99 0.04
N THR A 231 24.56 8.83 0.55
CA THR A 231 24.88 9.89 1.51
C THR A 231 25.27 9.33 2.89
N ALA A 232 24.63 8.25 3.33
CA ALA A 232 24.92 7.68 4.64
C ALA A 232 26.22 6.87 4.64
N PHE A 233 26.49 6.08 3.61
CA PHE A 233 27.57 5.07 3.58
C PHE A 233 28.71 5.42 2.62
N GLY A 234 28.58 6.50 1.84
CA GLY A 234 29.60 6.98 0.91
C GLY A 234 30.01 5.95 -0.13
N LYS A 235 31.30 5.86 -0.39
CA LYS A 235 31.86 4.93 -1.40
C LYS A 235 31.65 3.43 -1.08
N GLN A 236 31.22 3.10 0.14
CA GLN A 236 30.98 1.71 0.56
C GLN A 236 29.63 1.15 0.08
N VAL A 237 28.76 1.98 -0.51
CA VAL A 237 27.50 1.53 -1.12
C VAL A 237 27.38 2.04 -2.54
N SER A 238 26.67 1.30 -3.37
CA SER A 238 26.26 1.72 -4.72
C SER A 238 24.90 1.10 -5.02
N VAL A 239 23.92 1.92 -5.28
CA VAL A 239 22.56 1.48 -5.59
C VAL A 239 22.25 1.85 -7.04
N LYS A 240 21.84 0.88 -7.85
CA LYS A 240 21.34 1.12 -9.21
C LYS A 240 19.81 1.02 -9.20
N VAL A 241 19.11 2.11 -9.43
CA VAL A 241 17.65 2.08 -9.58
C VAL A 241 17.29 1.53 -10.97
N GLN A 242 16.39 0.54 -11.00
CA GLN A 242 15.81 -0.02 -12.21
C GLN A 242 14.28 0.11 -12.14
N SER A 243 13.72 1.01 -12.93
CA SER A 243 12.26 1.18 -13.03
C SER A 243 11.71 0.36 -14.20
N LEU A 244 10.63 -0.38 -13.95
CA LEU A 244 9.96 -1.22 -14.93
C LEU A 244 8.44 -1.03 -14.85
N PRO A 245 7.71 -1.27 -15.95
CA PRO A 245 6.25 -1.39 -15.88
C PRO A 245 5.84 -2.37 -14.79
N THR A 246 4.80 -2.02 -14.03
CA THR A 246 4.36 -2.76 -12.84
C THR A 246 4.23 -4.28 -13.06
N LYS A 247 3.67 -4.68 -14.21
CA LYS A 247 3.55 -6.11 -14.56
C LYS A 247 4.91 -6.80 -14.69
N SER A 248 5.88 -6.12 -15.29
CA SER A 248 7.26 -6.64 -15.46
C SER A 248 8.01 -6.68 -14.14
N GLN A 249 7.77 -5.68 -13.26
CA GLN A 249 8.30 -5.67 -11.90
C GLN A 249 7.82 -6.90 -11.12
N PHE A 250 6.51 -7.15 -11.09
CA PHE A 250 5.95 -8.32 -10.40
C PHE A 250 6.48 -9.64 -10.98
N ALA A 251 6.57 -9.77 -12.29
CA ALA A 251 7.12 -10.99 -12.90
C ALA A 251 8.57 -11.26 -12.45
N LYS A 252 9.40 -10.22 -12.29
CA LYS A 252 10.74 -10.36 -11.72
C LYS A 252 10.73 -10.74 -10.23
N MET A 253 9.81 -10.16 -9.46
CA MET A 253 9.66 -10.48 -8.04
C MET A 253 9.21 -11.93 -7.85
N ASP A 254 8.23 -12.39 -8.61
CA ASP A 254 7.69 -13.75 -8.54
C ASP A 254 8.70 -14.81 -8.96
N SER A 255 9.52 -14.52 -9.98
CA SER A 255 10.61 -15.40 -10.42
C SER A 255 11.85 -15.36 -9.52
N GLY A 256 11.90 -14.43 -8.54
CA GLY A 256 13.08 -14.21 -7.68
C GLY A 256 14.26 -13.54 -8.41
N ASN A 257 14.06 -13.01 -9.62
CA ASN A 257 15.10 -12.34 -10.42
C ASN A 257 15.21 -10.86 -10.04
N PHE A 258 15.51 -10.58 -8.79
CA PHE A 258 15.77 -9.24 -8.25
C PHE A 258 16.71 -9.32 -7.05
N GLU A 259 17.33 -8.20 -6.70
CA GLU A 259 18.20 -8.10 -5.52
C GLU A 259 17.48 -7.40 -4.36
N ALA A 260 16.91 -6.22 -4.61
CA ALA A 260 16.00 -5.51 -3.73
C ALA A 260 14.88 -4.88 -4.55
N CYS A 261 13.71 -4.68 -3.97
CA CYS A 261 12.59 -4.05 -4.66
C CYS A 261 11.81 -3.12 -3.73
N VAL A 262 11.20 -2.08 -4.31
CA VAL A 262 10.14 -1.29 -3.68
C VAL A 262 8.82 -1.90 -4.09
N SER A 263 7.98 -2.21 -3.12
CA SER A 263 6.64 -2.77 -3.33
C SER A 263 5.64 -2.12 -2.37
N GLY A 264 4.38 -2.44 -2.51
CA GLY A 264 3.31 -1.95 -1.65
C GLY A 264 2.31 -3.05 -1.33
N TRP A 265 1.67 -2.93 -0.18
CA TRP A 265 0.55 -3.76 0.20
C TRP A 265 -0.58 -2.90 0.77
N ASN A 266 -1.79 -3.12 0.31
CA ASN A 266 -2.99 -2.53 0.88
C ASN A 266 -3.78 -3.59 1.61
N ALA A 267 -4.32 -3.25 2.78
CA ALA A 267 -5.14 -4.17 3.54
C ALA A 267 -6.41 -4.56 2.77
N ASP A 268 -6.69 -5.84 2.67
CA ASP A 268 -7.97 -6.34 2.14
C ASP A 268 -9.13 -6.07 3.10
N PHE A 269 -8.84 -6.04 4.40
CA PHE A 269 -9.78 -5.75 5.48
C PHE A 269 -9.02 -5.19 6.69
N ALA A 270 -9.75 -4.50 7.58
CA ALA A 270 -9.18 -3.77 8.72
C ALA A 270 -8.71 -4.72 9.85
N ASP A 271 -7.69 -5.54 9.56
CA ASP A 271 -7.05 -6.44 10.51
C ASP A 271 -5.56 -6.62 10.16
N PRO A 272 -4.64 -6.61 11.15
CA PRO A 272 -3.21 -6.76 10.91
C PRO A 272 -2.82 -8.03 10.15
N ILE A 273 -3.61 -9.10 10.25
CA ILE A 273 -3.36 -10.36 9.53
C ILE A 273 -3.36 -10.17 8.02
N SER A 274 -4.08 -9.16 7.49
CA SER A 274 -4.08 -8.82 6.06
C SER A 274 -2.69 -8.45 5.55
N PHE A 275 -1.83 -7.92 6.42
CA PHE A 275 -0.43 -7.64 6.13
C PHE A 275 0.47 -8.82 6.51
N LEU A 276 0.35 -9.27 7.76
CA LEU A 276 1.33 -10.17 8.35
C LEU A 276 1.32 -11.56 7.74
N ASP A 277 0.17 -12.06 7.31
CA ASP A 277 0.10 -13.37 6.64
C ASP A 277 0.91 -13.41 5.34
N CYS A 278 1.03 -12.26 4.65
CA CYS A 278 1.81 -12.14 3.42
C CYS A 278 3.31 -12.43 3.61
N MET A 279 3.83 -12.30 4.84
CA MET A 279 5.26 -12.47 5.14
C MET A 279 5.60 -13.83 5.75
N THR A 280 4.64 -14.75 5.87
CA THR A 280 4.96 -16.12 6.29
C THR A 280 5.88 -16.80 5.26
N SER A 281 6.72 -17.72 5.72
CA SER A 281 7.77 -18.34 4.89
C SER A 281 7.22 -19.10 3.67
N THR A 282 5.96 -19.55 3.73
CA THR A 282 5.28 -20.29 2.66
C THR A 282 4.38 -19.46 1.79
N ASN A 283 4.15 -18.17 2.13
CA ASN A 283 3.24 -17.31 1.37
C ASN A 283 3.89 -16.83 0.06
N GLY A 284 3.15 -16.87 -1.03
CA GLY A 284 3.59 -16.44 -2.36
C GLY A 284 3.96 -14.97 -2.44
N TYR A 285 3.29 -14.11 -1.68
CA TYR A 285 3.58 -12.66 -1.62
C TYR A 285 4.89 -12.31 -0.93
N ASN A 286 5.49 -13.25 -0.17
CA ASN A 286 6.84 -13.11 0.37
C ASN A 286 7.90 -13.32 -0.73
N SER A 287 7.95 -12.43 -1.71
CA SER A 287 8.89 -12.52 -2.84
C SER A 287 10.35 -12.49 -2.38
N GLY A 288 10.66 -11.76 -1.31
CA GLY A 288 12.01 -11.68 -0.69
C GLY A 288 12.47 -12.96 -0.01
N LYS A 289 11.58 -13.93 0.16
CA LYS A 289 11.85 -15.23 0.78
C LYS A 289 12.47 -15.13 2.18
N TRP A 290 12.15 -14.06 2.92
CA TRP A 290 12.47 -13.96 4.34
C TRP A 290 11.75 -15.09 5.10
N SER A 291 12.40 -15.67 6.09
CA SER A 291 11.85 -16.77 6.87
C SER A 291 12.26 -16.66 8.33
N ASN A 292 11.28 -16.80 9.21
CA ASN A 292 11.49 -16.87 10.65
C ASN A 292 10.45 -17.82 11.26
N LYS A 293 10.92 -18.93 11.82
CA LYS A 293 10.05 -19.98 12.38
C LYS A 293 9.14 -19.48 13.50
N GLN A 294 9.64 -18.59 14.35
CA GLN A 294 8.86 -18.03 15.45
C GLN A 294 7.75 -17.11 14.92
N TYR A 295 8.04 -16.34 13.87
CA TYR A 295 7.04 -15.54 13.17
C TYR A 295 5.90 -16.40 12.63
N ASP A 296 6.24 -17.45 11.89
CA ASP A 296 5.26 -18.37 11.29
C ASP A 296 4.38 -19.02 12.36
N GLN A 297 4.99 -19.44 13.49
CA GLN A 297 4.24 -20.01 14.62
C GLN A 297 3.28 -19.02 15.27
N LEU A 298 3.69 -17.75 15.42
CA LEU A 298 2.82 -16.70 15.97
C LEU A 298 1.63 -16.42 15.05
N ILE A 299 1.87 -16.33 13.74
CA ILE A 299 0.80 -16.16 12.74
C ILE A 299 -0.17 -17.35 12.77
N ALA A 300 0.34 -18.57 12.74
CA ALA A 300 -0.49 -19.77 12.81
C ALA A 300 -1.34 -19.80 14.09
N LYS A 301 -0.72 -19.53 15.25
CA LYS A 301 -1.41 -19.49 16.54
C LYS A 301 -2.48 -18.39 16.59
N SER A 302 -2.23 -17.22 15.97
CA SER A 302 -3.21 -16.14 15.93
C SER A 302 -4.52 -16.51 15.22
N LYS A 303 -4.49 -17.52 14.35
CA LYS A 303 -5.66 -18.02 13.61
C LYS A 303 -6.54 -18.98 14.44
N THR A 304 -6.04 -19.50 15.57
CA THR A 304 -6.70 -20.54 16.37
C THR A 304 -7.20 -20.06 17.73
N VAL A 305 -6.70 -18.93 18.23
CA VAL A 305 -7.15 -18.39 19.53
C VAL A 305 -8.48 -17.67 19.38
N THR A 306 -9.36 -17.85 20.36
CA THR A 306 -10.69 -17.24 20.40
C THR A 306 -10.71 -15.84 21.02
N SER A 307 -9.78 -15.55 21.94
CA SER A 307 -9.66 -14.23 22.56
C SER A 307 -9.07 -13.21 21.59
N SER A 308 -9.84 -12.17 21.29
CA SER A 308 -9.40 -11.06 20.41
C SER A 308 -8.14 -10.38 20.93
N SER A 309 -8.07 -10.09 22.25
CA SER A 309 -6.89 -9.46 22.85
C SER A 309 -5.64 -10.34 22.73
N GLN A 310 -5.74 -11.63 23.06
CA GLN A 310 -4.62 -12.56 22.87
C GLN A 310 -4.18 -12.66 21.42
N ARG A 311 -5.14 -12.69 20.50
CA ARG A 311 -4.85 -12.71 19.06
C ARG A 311 -4.05 -11.48 18.64
N MET A 312 -4.46 -10.28 19.03
CA MET A 312 -3.77 -9.04 18.70
C MET A 312 -2.36 -8.99 19.31
N GLN A 313 -2.17 -9.52 20.53
CA GLN A 313 -0.83 -9.63 21.12
C GLN A 313 0.10 -10.58 20.34
N LEU A 314 -0.44 -11.70 19.81
CA LEU A 314 0.34 -12.60 18.95
C LEU A 314 0.76 -11.92 17.65
N LEU A 315 -0.16 -11.20 17.02
CA LEU A 315 0.11 -10.43 15.80
C LEU A 315 1.12 -9.31 16.06
N ALA A 316 1.02 -8.60 17.19
CA ALA A 316 1.96 -7.56 17.58
C ALA A 316 3.39 -8.13 17.81
N LYS A 317 3.50 -9.29 18.41
CA LYS A 317 4.80 -9.99 18.55
C LYS A 317 5.37 -10.42 17.20
N ALA A 318 4.52 -10.90 16.28
CA ALA A 318 4.93 -11.23 14.92
C ALA A 318 5.44 -9.99 14.17
N GLU A 319 4.71 -8.87 14.19
CA GLU A 319 5.14 -7.60 13.60
C GLU A 319 6.48 -7.15 14.17
N ASN A 320 6.67 -7.28 15.49
CA ASN A 320 7.91 -6.91 16.16
C ASN A 320 9.11 -7.74 15.64
N ILE A 321 8.93 -9.05 15.44
CA ILE A 321 9.97 -9.91 14.84
C ILE A 321 10.27 -9.47 13.41
N LEU A 322 9.24 -9.25 12.59
CA LEU A 322 9.39 -8.82 11.20
C LEU A 322 10.16 -7.50 11.09
N MET A 323 9.85 -6.54 11.97
CA MET A 323 10.52 -5.24 12.02
C MET A 323 11.92 -5.32 12.60
N THR A 324 12.19 -6.18 13.58
CA THR A 324 13.54 -6.40 14.11
C THR A 324 14.43 -7.05 13.06
N ASP A 325 13.95 -8.07 12.38
CA ASP A 325 14.70 -8.76 11.33
C ASP A 325 14.78 -7.97 10.02
N GLN A 326 13.98 -6.90 9.88
CA GLN A 326 13.82 -6.19 8.62
C GLN A 326 13.54 -7.17 7.47
N GLY A 327 12.58 -8.07 7.67
CA GLY A 327 12.06 -8.94 6.62
C GLY A 327 11.43 -8.15 5.49
N VAL A 328 10.82 -7.02 5.84
CA VAL A 328 10.53 -5.87 4.98
C VAL A 328 10.97 -4.60 5.69
N THR A 329 11.33 -3.57 4.92
CA THR A 329 11.68 -2.25 5.44
C THR A 329 10.55 -1.27 5.09
N PRO A 330 9.65 -0.94 6.02
CA PRO A 330 8.58 0.04 5.78
C PRO A 330 9.18 1.40 5.43
N LEU A 331 8.56 2.08 4.50
CA LEU A 331 9.00 3.39 3.99
C LEU A 331 7.97 4.47 4.27
N VAL A 332 6.80 4.34 3.66
CA VAL A 332 5.70 5.28 3.81
C VAL A 332 4.36 4.57 3.82
N GLN A 333 3.39 5.15 4.51
CA GLN A 333 1.99 4.78 4.35
C GLN A 333 1.38 5.58 3.23
N SER A 334 0.61 4.90 2.40
CA SER A 334 0.00 5.48 1.22
C SER A 334 -1.13 6.43 1.62
N GLY A 335 -1.11 7.60 1.02
CA GLY A 335 -2.18 8.57 1.08
C GLY A 335 -2.29 9.30 -0.25
N SER A 336 -3.42 9.90 -0.50
CA SER A 336 -3.62 10.74 -1.67
C SER A 336 -4.37 12.01 -1.30
N ALA A 337 -3.93 13.12 -1.86
CA ALA A 337 -4.63 14.40 -1.76
C ALA A 337 -5.58 14.54 -2.93
N TRP A 338 -6.78 15.04 -2.67
CA TRP A 338 -7.84 15.21 -3.64
C TRP A 338 -8.51 16.56 -3.48
N MET A 339 -9.03 17.09 -4.58
CA MET A 339 -10.09 18.07 -4.53
C MET A 339 -11.43 17.37 -4.69
N LEU A 340 -12.38 17.72 -3.85
CA LEU A 340 -13.76 17.26 -3.87
C LEU A 340 -14.66 18.49 -3.97
N ASN A 341 -15.55 18.52 -4.94
CA ASN A 341 -16.55 19.56 -5.07
C ASN A 341 -17.36 19.66 -3.78
N THR A 342 -17.37 20.83 -3.18
CA THR A 342 -18.02 21.06 -1.87
C THR A 342 -19.54 20.83 -1.89
N LYS A 343 -20.15 20.80 -3.08
CA LYS A 343 -21.56 20.43 -3.28
C LYS A 343 -21.81 18.93 -3.15
N VAL A 344 -20.78 18.08 -3.29
CA VAL A 344 -20.90 16.64 -3.09
C VAL A 344 -20.98 16.33 -1.59
N LYS A 345 -22.10 15.77 -1.17
CA LYS A 345 -22.37 15.38 0.21
C LYS A 345 -22.63 13.87 0.30
N GLY A 346 -22.48 13.30 1.51
CA GLY A 346 -22.78 11.91 1.78
C GLY A 346 -21.87 10.88 1.07
N LEU A 347 -20.82 11.34 0.39
CA LEU A 347 -19.82 10.46 -0.19
C LEU A 347 -18.92 9.89 0.91
N ILE A 348 -18.92 8.58 1.05
CA ILE A 348 -18.10 7.86 2.03
C ILE A 348 -16.86 7.30 1.31
N TYR A 349 -15.71 7.42 1.94
CA TYR A 349 -14.46 6.80 1.50
C TYR A 349 -13.85 5.98 2.63
N ASN A 350 -13.64 4.70 2.36
CA ASN A 350 -12.93 3.77 3.26
C ASN A 350 -12.10 2.79 2.41
N GLY A 351 -11.00 3.29 1.84
CA GLY A 351 -10.22 2.57 0.85
C GLY A 351 -10.88 2.47 -0.53
N SER A 352 -12.21 2.57 -0.57
CA SER A 352 -13.06 2.63 -1.77
C SER A 352 -14.16 3.68 -1.62
N TYR A 353 -14.75 4.10 -2.74
CA TYR A 353 -15.87 5.03 -2.73
C TYR A 353 -17.20 4.31 -2.56
N TYR A 354 -18.03 4.80 -1.64
CA TYR A 354 -19.40 4.35 -1.42
C TYR A 354 -20.35 5.49 -1.77
N PHE A 355 -21.06 5.34 -2.87
CA PHE A 355 -21.93 6.38 -3.44
C PHE A 355 -23.39 6.26 -3.04
N GLU A 356 -23.79 5.25 -2.27
CA GLU A 356 -25.18 4.97 -1.92
C GLU A 356 -25.90 6.19 -1.35
N TYR A 357 -25.20 6.91 -0.45
CA TYR A 357 -25.75 8.08 0.25
C TYR A 357 -25.28 9.41 -0.34
N ALA A 358 -24.52 9.37 -1.44
CA ALA A 358 -24.00 10.58 -2.06
C ALA A 358 -25.11 11.39 -2.76
N TYR A 359 -25.02 12.72 -2.65
CA TYR A 359 -25.91 13.66 -3.33
C TYR A 359 -25.22 15.00 -3.62
N LEU A 360 -25.81 15.80 -4.49
CA LEU A 360 -25.39 17.18 -4.77
C LEU A 360 -26.34 18.15 -4.03
N GLN A 361 -25.73 19.15 -3.34
CA GLN A 361 -26.45 20.21 -2.62
C GLN A 361 -26.31 21.54 -3.36
#